data_5b42b0d206ea36bd4ca798542a4aa7e2
#
_entry.id   5b42b0d206ea36bd4ca798542a4aa7e2
#
_cell.length_a   1.000
_cell.length_b   1.000
_cell.length_c   1.000
_cell.angle_alpha   90.00
_cell.angle_beta   90.00
_cell.angle_gamma   90.00
#
_symmetry.space_group_name_H-M   'P 1'
#
loop_
_entity.id
_entity.type
_entity.pdbx_description
1 polymer ?
#
loop_
_entity_poly.entity_id
_entity_poly.type
_entity_poly.pdbx_seq_one_letter_code
_entity_poly.pdbx_strand_id
1 'polypeptide(L)'
;MAPMHSAPHAPLTVGFDLDMTLIDSRPGIHAAYRALSAETGVWIDADLAVTRLGPPLEQELAHWFPADRVQEMGDRYRALYPAYAIEPTRAMPGARDAIQAVRAAGGRAVVVTAKHEPNAKLHLSHLGIEPDAVVGWLWAEAKAEALREHGASVYVGDHTGDVRGARTAGALAVSVPTGPCDAEELRAAGADVVLEDLTAFPAWWEAYRAGLAAESAADLA
;
A
#
# COMPACT_ATOMS: atom_id res chain seq x y z
N MET A 1 -2.63 11.07 47.55
CA MET A 1 -3.06 10.25 46.43
C MET A 1 -2.33 10.74 45.19
N ALA A 2 -1.36 9.96 44.72
CA ALA A 2 -0.66 10.28 43.47
C ALA A 2 -1.60 9.96 42.31
N PRO A 3 -1.63 10.76 41.22
CA PRO A 3 -2.41 10.42 40.05
C PRO A 3 -1.88 9.12 39.46
N MET A 4 -2.75 8.14 39.31
CA MET A 4 -2.44 6.92 38.56
C MET A 4 -2.19 7.37 37.12
N HIS A 5 -0.93 7.32 36.69
CA HIS A 5 -0.58 7.46 35.29
C HIS A 5 -1.16 6.25 34.57
N SER A 6 -2.19 6.51 33.77
CA SER A 6 -2.66 5.54 32.77
C SER A 6 -1.44 5.06 31.98
N ALA A 7 -1.24 3.75 31.93
CA ALA A 7 -0.16 3.20 31.11
C ALA A 7 -0.35 3.67 29.67
N PRO A 8 0.70 4.20 29.02
CA PRO A 8 0.57 4.61 27.63
C PRO A 8 0.17 3.39 26.81
N HIS A 9 -0.95 3.49 26.06
CA HIS A 9 -1.30 2.46 25.09
C HIS A 9 -0.10 2.20 24.18
N ALA A 10 0.17 0.92 23.90
CA ALA A 10 1.21 0.58 22.93
C ALA A 10 0.99 1.37 21.63
N PRO A 11 2.07 1.90 21.04
CA PRO A 11 1.94 2.71 19.83
C PRO A 11 1.26 1.90 18.72
N LEU A 12 0.16 2.43 18.16
CA LEU A 12 -0.56 1.78 17.10
C LEU A 12 0.30 1.77 15.82
N THR A 13 0.32 0.63 15.13
CA THR A 13 0.96 0.51 13.81
C THR A 13 -0.10 0.52 12.73
N VAL A 14 0.09 1.36 11.72
CA VAL A 14 -0.72 1.38 10.49
C VAL A 14 0.12 0.90 9.33
N GLY A 15 -0.37 -0.13 8.64
CA GLY A 15 0.18 -0.57 7.37
C GLY A 15 -0.46 0.19 6.21
N PHE A 16 0.31 0.44 5.16
CA PHE A 16 -0.15 1.06 3.91
C PHE A 16 0.32 0.21 2.73
N ASP A 17 -0.54 0.04 1.73
CA ASP A 17 -0.05 -0.34 0.40
C ASP A 17 0.68 0.83 -0.25
N LEU A 18 1.34 0.59 -1.37
CA LEU A 18 2.16 1.58 -2.05
C LEU A 18 1.51 2.07 -3.35
N ASP A 19 1.41 1.18 -4.35
CA ASP A 19 0.92 1.54 -5.68
C ASP A 19 -0.56 1.90 -5.62
N MET A 20 -0.95 3.04 -6.16
CA MET A 20 -2.30 3.60 -6.14
C MET A 20 -2.86 3.93 -4.74
N THR A 21 -2.10 3.66 -3.68
CA THR A 21 -2.44 4.10 -2.30
C THR A 21 -1.59 5.29 -1.88
N LEU A 22 -0.27 5.13 -1.77
CA LEU A 22 0.66 6.22 -1.41
C LEU A 22 1.23 6.93 -2.63
N ILE A 23 1.33 6.24 -3.78
CA ILE A 23 1.91 6.78 -5.01
C ILE A 23 1.03 6.47 -6.23
N ASP A 24 0.90 7.45 -7.14
CA ASP A 24 0.44 7.19 -8.50
C ASP A 24 1.64 6.70 -9.33
N SER A 25 1.79 5.40 -9.40
CA SER A 25 2.88 4.76 -10.14
C SER A 25 2.56 4.47 -11.61
N ARG A 26 1.34 4.74 -12.06
CA ARG A 26 0.90 4.47 -13.45
C ARG A 26 1.83 5.06 -14.50
N PRO A 27 2.24 6.35 -14.43
CA PRO A 27 3.13 6.93 -15.43
C PRO A 27 4.49 6.23 -15.50
N GLY A 28 5.04 5.86 -14.33
CA GLY A 28 6.32 5.17 -14.23
C GLY A 28 6.25 3.73 -14.74
N ILE A 29 5.22 2.99 -14.34
CA ILE A 29 4.98 1.60 -14.79
C ILE A 29 4.74 1.57 -16.30
N HIS A 30 3.95 2.50 -16.83
CA HIS A 30 3.75 2.67 -18.27
C HIS A 30 5.09 2.86 -19.02
N ALA A 31 5.94 3.76 -18.54
CA ALA A 31 7.24 4.01 -19.15
C ALA A 31 8.14 2.75 -19.08
N ALA A 32 8.13 2.01 -17.97
CA ALA A 32 8.90 0.78 -17.82
C ALA A 32 8.42 -0.34 -18.78
N TYR A 33 7.10 -0.51 -18.95
CA TYR A 33 6.56 -1.47 -19.94
C TYR A 33 6.94 -1.08 -21.37
N ARG A 34 6.89 0.19 -21.71
CA ARG A 34 7.34 0.67 -23.03
C ARG A 34 8.82 0.38 -23.25
N ALA A 35 9.66 0.57 -22.23
CA ALA A 35 11.08 0.26 -22.32
C ALA A 35 11.31 -1.24 -22.52
N LEU A 36 10.59 -2.09 -21.79
CA LEU A 36 10.66 -3.55 -21.95
C LEU A 36 10.19 -3.99 -23.35
N SER A 37 9.10 -3.41 -23.83
CA SER A 37 8.58 -3.66 -25.19
C SER A 37 9.58 -3.29 -26.27
N ALA A 38 10.22 -2.12 -26.14
CA ALA A 38 11.26 -1.68 -27.10
C ALA A 38 12.50 -2.58 -27.09
N GLU A 39 12.91 -3.05 -25.92
CA GLU A 39 14.08 -3.89 -25.77
C GLU A 39 13.86 -5.33 -26.27
N THR A 40 12.69 -5.89 -25.99
CA THR A 40 12.38 -7.30 -26.33
C THR A 40 11.80 -7.48 -27.72
N GLY A 41 11.32 -6.40 -28.35
CA GLY A 41 10.57 -6.45 -29.61
C GLY A 41 9.16 -7.03 -29.46
N VAL A 42 8.73 -7.38 -28.24
CA VAL A 42 7.38 -7.86 -27.95
C VAL A 42 6.51 -6.65 -27.61
N TRP A 43 5.42 -6.49 -28.35
CA TRP A 43 4.48 -5.42 -28.06
C TRP A 43 3.74 -5.67 -26.76
N ILE A 44 3.77 -4.68 -25.87
CA ILE A 44 3.05 -4.66 -24.60
C ILE A 44 2.12 -3.44 -24.62
N ASP A 45 0.83 -3.66 -24.40
CA ASP A 45 -0.13 -2.57 -24.22
C ASP A 45 0.05 -1.97 -22.82
N ALA A 46 0.91 -0.95 -22.74
CA ALA A 46 1.22 -0.30 -21.47
C ALA A 46 0.01 0.47 -20.90
N ASP A 47 -0.87 1.00 -21.75
CA ASP A 47 -2.09 1.68 -21.33
C ASP A 47 -3.05 0.68 -20.65
N LEU A 48 -3.20 -0.51 -21.21
CA LEU A 48 -4.01 -1.57 -20.63
C LEU A 48 -3.36 -2.11 -19.34
N ALA A 49 -2.04 -2.35 -19.34
CA ALA A 49 -1.34 -2.90 -18.20
C ALA A 49 -1.49 -2.04 -16.94
N VAL A 50 -1.44 -0.71 -17.06
CA VAL A 50 -1.59 0.19 -15.90
C VAL A 50 -3.02 0.28 -15.36
N THR A 51 -4.02 -0.25 -16.05
CA THR A 51 -5.39 -0.36 -15.52
C THR A 51 -5.60 -1.56 -14.60
N ARG A 52 -4.64 -2.50 -14.54
CA ARG A 52 -4.72 -3.77 -13.81
C ARG A 52 -3.70 -3.86 -12.67
N LEU A 53 -3.32 -2.73 -12.10
CA LEU A 53 -2.36 -2.68 -11.00
C LEU A 53 -2.91 -3.35 -9.73
N GLY A 54 -2.02 -3.86 -8.90
CA GLY A 54 -2.31 -4.59 -7.67
C GLY A 54 -1.63 -5.96 -7.68
N PRO A 55 -2.01 -6.89 -8.58
CA PRO A 55 -1.38 -8.21 -8.67
C PRO A 55 0.14 -8.15 -8.94
N PRO A 56 0.88 -9.24 -8.61
CA PRO A 56 2.32 -9.35 -8.91
C PRO A 56 2.63 -9.18 -10.40
N LEU A 57 3.78 -8.58 -10.69
CA LEU A 57 4.28 -8.30 -12.05
C LEU A 57 4.21 -9.53 -12.97
N GLU A 58 4.53 -10.70 -12.46
CA GLU A 58 4.54 -11.95 -13.25
C GLU A 58 3.16 -12.31 -13.80
N GLN A 59 2.09 -11.98 -13.09
CA GLN A 59 0.72 -12.20 -13.59
C GLN A 59 0.41 -11.29 -14.78
N GLU A 60 0.86 -10.03 -14.75
CA GLU A 60 0.70 -9.12 -15.88
C GLU A 60 1.58 -9.54 -17.05
N LEU A 61 2.85 -9.91 -16.81
CA LEU A 61 3.77 -10.34 -17.88
C LEU A 61 3.28 -11.62 -18.58
N ALA A 62 2.56 -12.50 -17.90
CA ALA A 62 2.00 -13.71 -18.49
C ALA A 62 0.96 -13.43 -19.59
N HIS A 63 0.42 -12.22 -19.70
CA HIS A 63 -0.42 -11.81 -20.84
C HIS A 63 0.38 -11.55 -22.13
N TRP A 64 1.68 -11.29 -22.01
CA TRP A 64 2.53 -10.81 -23.11
C TRP A 64 3.63 -11.80 -23.49
N PHE A 65 4.05 -12.64 -22.55
CA PHE A 65 5.16 -13.57 -22.71
C PHE A 65 4.75 -15.01 -22.42
N PRO A 66 5.34 -16.00 -23.09
CA PRO A 66 5.13 -17.40 -22.76
C PRO A 66 5.65 -17.71 -21.34
N ALA A 67 5.05 -18.70 -20.69
CA ALA A 67 5.25 -18.99 -19.27
C ALA A 67 6.72 -19.22 -18.88
N ASP A 68 7.50 -19.84 -19.76
CA ASP A 68 8.95 -20.11 -19.58
C ASP A 68 9.81 -18.83 -19.65
N ARG A 69 9.27 -17.72 -20.14
CA ARG A 69 9.97 -16.44 -20.25
C ARG A 69 9.53 -15.40 -19.20
N VAL A 70 8.43 -15.63 -18.49
CA VAL A 70 7.85 -14.64 -17.55
C VAL A 70 8.88 -14.22 -16.49
N GLN A 71 9.61 -15.18 -15.91
CA GLN A 71 10.59 -14.85 -14.87
C GLN A 71 11.75 -14.00 -15.43
N GLU A 72 12.31 -14.38 -16.56
CA GLU A 72 13.37 -13.62 -17.24
C GLU A 72 12.93 -12.19 -17.55
N MET A 73 11.69 -12.03 -18.05
CA MET A 73 11.12 -10.72 -18.40
C MET A 73 10.81 -9.89 -17.15
N GLY A 74 10.42 -10.54 -16.08
CA GLY A 74 10.24 -9.89 -14.77
C GLY A 74 11.54 -9.30 -14.23
N ASP A 75 12.62 -10.07 -14.31
CA ASP A 75 13.96 -9.62 -13.90
C ASP A 75 14.45 -8.48 -14.79
N ARG A 76 14.17 -8.57 -16.10
CA ARG A 76 14.53 -7.52 -17.05
C ARG A 76 13.74 -6.24 -16.81
N TYR A 77 12.43 -6.35 -16.58
CA TYR A 77 11.58 -5.21 -16.19
C TYR A 77 12.11 -4.53 -14.93
N ARG A 78 12.46 -5.29 -13.90
CA ARG A 78 13.01 -4.76 -12.65
C ARG A 78 14.33 -4.05 -12.84
N ALA A 79 15.20 -4.54 -13.76
CA ALA A 79 16.44 -3.88 -14.10
C ALA A 79 16.24 -2.54 -14.84
N LEU A 80 15.23 -2.43 -15.69
CA LEU A 80 14.87 -1.20 -16.40
C LEU A 80 14.16 -0.19 -15.47
N TYR A 81 13.43 -0.68 -14.47
CA TYR A 81 12.50 0.08 -13.65
C TYR A 81 13.10 1.35 -13.03
N PRO A 82 14.30 1.34 -12.41
CA PRO A 82 14.88 2.53 -11.79
C PRO A 82 15.11 3.69 -12.78
N ALA A 83 15.42 3.38 -14.02
CA ALA A 83 15.72 4.39 -15.04
C ALA A 83 14.46 5.03 -15.64
N TYR A 84 13.34 4.33 -15.64
CA TYR A 84 12.13 4.76 -16.37
C TYR A 84 10.94 5.07 -15.47
N ALA A 85 10.85 4.45 -14.30
CA ALA A 85 9.64 4.48 -13.51
C ALA A 85 9.64 5.46 -12.33
N ILE A 86 10.81 5.78 -11.78
CA ILE A 86 10.86 6.55 -10.53
C ILE A 86 10.47 8.00 -10.76
N GLU A 87 11.12 8.67 -11.71
CA GLU A 87 10.94 10.10 -11.97
C GLU A 87 9.50 10.50 -12.39
N PRO A 88 8.78 9.73 -13.24
CA PRO A 88 7.42 10.08 -13.62
C PRO A 88 6.36 9.84 -12.53
N THR A 89 6.67 9.04 -11.52
CA THR A 89 5.75 8.72 -10.41
C THR A 89 5.47 9.94 -9.52
N ARG A 90 4.27 10.04 -8.98
CA ARG A 90 3.84 11.13 -8.09
C ARG A 90 3.28 10.58 -6.78
N ALA A 91 3.37 11.38 -5.71
CA ALA A 91 2.65 11.04 -4.48
C ALA A 91 1.14 11.18 -4.69
N MET A 92 0.37 10.26 -4.13
CA MET A 92 -1.09 10.41 -4.08
C MET A 92 -1.47 11.58 -3.16
N PRO A 93 -2.60 12.27 -3.43
CA PRO A 93 -3.11 13.29 -2.53
C PRO A 93 -3.23 12.75 -1.09
N GLY A 94 -2.73 13.49 -0.10
CA GLY A 94 -2.79 13.11 1.31
C GLY A 94 -1.78 12.06 1.77
N ALA A 95 -0.98 11.45 0.88
CA ALA A 95 -0.07 10.35 1.25
C ALA A 95 0.93 10.71 2.34
N ARG A 96 1.59 11.88 2.23
CA ARG A 96 2.54 12.34 3.27
C ARG A 96 1.82 12.70 4.57
N ASP A 97 0.65 13.33 4.47
CA ASP A 97 -0.13 13.76 5.63
C ASP A 97 -0.66 12.54 6.40
N ALA A 98 -1.03 11.45 5.71
CA ALA A 98 -1.45 10.20 6.32
C ALA A 98 -0.32 9.56 7.15
N ILE A 99 0.88 9.42 6.57
CA ILE A 99 2.07 8.93 7.28
C ILE A 99 2.40 9.83 8.48
N GLN A 100 2.39 11.15 8.27
CA GLN A 100 2.67 12.13 9.31
C GLN A 100 1.65 12.07 10.45
N ALA A 101 0.35 11.91 10.15
CA ALA A 101 -0.70 11.81 11.16
C ALA A 101 -0.50 10.60 12.08
N VAL A 102 -0.09 9.44 11.53
CA VAL A 102 0.25 8.26 12.33
C VAL A 102 1.43 8.55 13.24
N ARG A 103 2.52 9.11 12.71
CA ARG A 103 3.76 9.40 13.46
C ARG A 103 3.56 10.49 14.51
N ALA A 104 2.83 11.56 14.19
CA ALA A 104 2.51 12.63 15.14
C ALA A 104 1.70 12.14 16.34
N ALA A 105 0.95 11.07 16.16
CA ALA A 105 0.22 10.39 17.22
C ALA A 105 1.08 9.40 18.04
N GLY A 106 2.38 9.33 17.79
CA GLY A 106 3.28 8.35 18.41
C GLY A 106 3.18 6.93 17.85
N GLY A 107 2.42 6.75 16.74
CA GLY A 107 2.28 5.48 16.03
C GLY A 107 3.42 5.21 15.07
N ARG A 108 3.37 4.01 14.45
CA ARG A 108 4.31 3.57 13.40
C ARG A 108 3.57 3.40 12.08
N ALA A 109 4.18 3.87 10.99
CA ALA A 109 3.67 3.69 9.63
C ALA A 109 4.58 2.70 8.89
N VAL A 110 4.01 1.59 8.39
CA VAL A 110 4.76 0.58 7.64
C VAL A 110 4.17 0.42 6.24
N VAL A 111 5.01 0.19 5.24
CA VAL A 111 4.55 -0.10 3.88
C VAL A 111 4.66 -1.60 3.65
N VAL A 112 3.55 -2.22 3.21
CA VAL A 112 3.48 -3.64 2.86
C VAL A 112 2.87 -3.77 1.47
N THR A 113 3.67 -4.15 0.48
CA THR A 113 3.30 -4.02 -0.94
C THR A 113 3.67 -5.25 -1.78
N ALA A 114 2.95 -5.47 -2.89
CA ALA A 114 3.32 -6.46 -3.90
C ALA A 114 4.58 -6.06 -4.71
N LYS A 115 4.91 -4.78 -4.71
CA LYS A 115 6.05 -4.26 -5.45
C LYS A 115 7.38 -4.84 -4.96
N HIS A 116 8.34 -4.97 -5.87
CA HIS A 116 9.75 -5.24 -5.59
C HIS A 116 10.28 -4.24 -4.57
N GLU A 117 10.72 -4.72 -3.41
CA GLU A 117 11.07 -3.87 -2.26
C GLU A 117 12.13 -2.80 -2.58
N PRO A 118 13.24 -3.09 -3.28
CA PRO A 118 14.20 -2.06 -3.70
C PRO A 118 13.56 -0.93 -4.52
N ASN A 119 12.65 -1.25 -5.45
CA ASN A 119 11.95 -0.27 -6.25
C ASN A 119 10.94 0.54 -5.42
N ALA A 120 10.28 -0.10 -4.45
CA ALA A 120 9.41 0.59 -3.50
C ALA A 120 10.19 1.65 -2.70
N LYS A 121 11.36 1.28 -2.18
CA LYS A 121 12.25 2.20 -1.44
C LYS A 121 12.74 3.37 -2.31
N LEU A 122 13.02 3.13 -3.60
CA LEU A 122 13.39 4.20 -4.54
C LEU A 122 12.27 5.24 -4.71
N HIS A 123 11.02 4.79 -4.88
CA HIS A 123 9.87 5.69 -4.98
C HIS A 123 9.67 6.51 -3.70
N LEU A 124 9.66 5.84 -2.56
CA LEU A 124 9.46 6.48 -1.26
C LEU A 124 10.53 7.54 -1.00
N SER A 125 11.80 7.22 -1.27
CA SER A 125 12.92 8.17 -1.16
C SER A 125 12.76 9.34 -2.12
N HIS A 126 12.45 9.09 -3.40
CA HIS A 126 12.26 10.13 -4.42
C HIS A 126 11.14 11.10 -4.04
N LEU A 127 10.06 10.58 -3.48
CA LEU A 127 8.87 11.36 -3.13
C LEU A 127 8.91 11.93 -1.69
N GLY A 128 9.96 11.67 -0.91
CA GLY A 128 10.06 12.14 0.47
C GLY A 128 8.93 11.58 1.36
N ILE A 129 8.55 10.32 1.14
CA ILE A 129 7.63 9.58 2.01
C ILE A 129 8.47 8.65 2.87
N GLU A 130 8.42 8.81 4.18
CA GLU A 130 9.32 8.14 5.13
C GLU A 130 8.54 7.22 6.09
N PRO A 131 8.19 5.98 5.68
CA PRO A 131 7.64 4.99 6.60
C PRO A 131 8.72 4.44 7.55
N ASP A 132 8.28 3.82 8.66
CA ASP A 132 9.18 3.19 9.64
C ASP A 132 9.72 1.83 9.17
N ALA A 133 9.04 1.18 8.23
CA ALA A 133 9.49 -0.05 7.56
C ALA A 133 8.85 -0.19 6.17
N VAL A 134 9.52 -0.97 5.32
CA VAL A 134 9.02 -1.33 3.98
C VAL A 134 9.22 -2.82 3.80
N VAL A 135 8.14 -3.54 3.46
CA VAL A 135 8.13 -4.97 3.14
C VAL A 135 7.53 -5.15 1.75
N GLY A 136 8.30 -5.64 0.83
CA GLY A 136 7.89 -5.86 -0.56
C GLY A 136 7.55 -7.32 -0.87
N TRP A 137 7.18 -7.60 -2.13
CA TRP A 137 6.89 -8.94 -2.66
C TRP A 137 5.67 -9.65 -2.06
N LEU A 138 4.77 -8.94 -1.38
CA LEU A 138 3.62 -9.53 -0.70
C LEU A 138 2.32 -9.09 -1.35
N TRP A 139 1.51 -10.06 -1.76
CA TRP A 139 0.23 -9.85 -2.39
C TRP A 139 -0.92 -10.49 -1.61
N ALA A 140 -2.04 -9.77 -1.49
CA ALA A 140 -3.27 -10.22 -0.87
C ALA A 140 -3.03 -10.86 0.52
N GLU A 141 -3.45 -12.08 0.75
CA GLU A 141 -3.33 -12.77 2.04
C GLU A 141 -1.88 -12.94 2.53
N ALA A 142 -0.90 -12.96 1.61
CA ALA A 142 0.52 -13.03 1.98
C ALA A 142 1.00 -11.78 2.73
N LYS A 143 0.31 -10.63 2.61
CA LYS A 143 0.59 -9.42 3.39
C LYS A 143 0.36 -9.62 4.89
N ALA A 144 -0.50 -10.57 5.27
CA ALA A 144 -0.93 -10.77 6.65
C ALA A 144 0.21 -11.12 7.61
N GLU A 145 1.21 -11.87 7.15
CA GLU A 145 2.36 -12.22 7.99
C GLU A 145 3.15 -10.96 8.38
N ALA A 146 3.51 -10.14 7.41
CA ALA A 146 4.22 -8.89 7.66
C ALA A 146 3.40 -7.91 8.52
N LEU A 147 2.08 -7.81 8.28
CA LEU A 147 1.20 -6.97 9.09
C LEU A 147 1.19 -7.42 10.56
N ARG A 148 1.14 -8.73 10.84
CA ARG A 148 1.21 -9.26 12.20
C ARG A 148 2.59 -9.05 12.82
N GLU A 149 3.67 -9.29 12.07
CA GLU A 149 5.04 -9.10 12.55
C GLU A 149 5.30 -7.65 13.00
N HIS A 150 4.74 -6.70 12.26
CA HIS A 150 4.83 -5.28 12.61
C HIS A 150 3.76 -4.81 13.61
N GLY A 151 2.82 -5.68 14.01
CA GLY A 151 1.74 -5.36 14.94
C GLY A 151 0.74 -4.35 14.35
N ALA A 152 0.51 -4.39 13.02
CA ALA A 152 -0.40 -3.47 12.36
C ALA A 152 -1.85 -3.77 12.78
N SER A 153 -2.51 -2.79 13.40
CA SER A 153 -3.92 -2.84 13.77
C SER A 153 -4.85 -2.31 12.68
N VAL A 154 -4.29 -1.55 11.74
CA VAL A 154 -4.98 -0.98 10.58
C VAL A 154 -4.14 -1.24 9.34
N TYR A 155 -4.79 -1.57 8.23
CA TYR A 155 -4.13 -1.62 6.92
C TYR A 155 -4.94 -0.82 5.89
N VAL A 156 -4.25 0.05 5.15
CA VAL A 156 -4.83 0.97 4.16
C VAL A 156 -4.40 0.55 2.76
N GLY A 157 -5.36 0.36 1.86
CA GLY A 157 -5.07 -0.02 0.47
C GLY A 157 -6.20 0.31 -0.49
N ASP A 158 -5.95 0.15 -1.80
CA ASP A 158 -6.88 0.51 -2.87
C ASP A 158 -7.50 -0.70 -3.60
N HIS A 159 -7.06 -1.91 -3.23
CA HIS A 159 -7.45 -3.12 -3.95
C HIS A 159 -8.15 -4.14 -3.02
N THR A 160 -9.04 -4.95 -3.59
CA THR A 160 -9.70 -6.05 -2.84
C THR A 160 -8.69 -7.04 -2.23
N GLY A 161 -7.50 -7.18 -2.83
CA GLY A 161 -6.36 -7.92 -2.27
C GLY A 161 -5.88 -7.36 -0.93
N ASP A 162 -5.91 -6.04 -0.75
CA ASP A 162 -5.53 -5.37 0.49
C ASP A 162 -6.53 -5.65 1.60
N VAL A 163 -7.82 -5.61 1.25
CA VAL A 163 -8.90 -5.98 2.17
C VAL A 163 -8.72 -7.41 2.67
N ARG A 164 -8.42 -8.37 1.79
CA ARG A 164 -8.16 -9.76 2.18
C ARG A 164 -6.92 -9.89 3.07
N GLY A 165 -5.83 -9.17 2.72
CA GLY A 165 -4.62 -9.13 3.53
C GLY A 165 -4.86 -8.60 4.95
N ALA A 166 -5.56 -7.47 5.07
CA ALA A 166 -5.95 -6.87 6.34
C ALA A 166 -6.78 -7.83 7.19
N ARG A 167 -7.86 -8.38 6.64
CA ARG A 167 -8.75 -9.31 7.33
C ARG A 167 -8.04 -10.58 7.77
N THR A 168 -7.17 -11.14 6.92
CA THR A 168 -6.34 -12.30 7.27
C THR A 168 -5.37 -11.98 8.39
N ALA A 169 -4.86 -10.75 8.45
CA ALA A 169 -4.01 -10.29 9.56
C ALA A 169 -4.77 -10.08 10.86
N GLY A 170 -6.09 -9.86 10.82
CA GLY A 170 -6.90 -9.38 11.93
C GLY A 170 -6.79 -7.86 12.12
N ALA A 171 -6.31 -7.14 11.10
CA ALA A 171 -6.24 -5.69 11.07
C ALA A 171 -7.53 -5.08 10.49
N LEU A 172 -7.86 -3.86 10.92
CA LEU A 172 -8.96 -3.09 10.34
C LEU A 172 -8.63 -2.75 8.88
N ALA A 173 -9.53 -3.12 7.95
CA ALA A 173 -9.38 -2.87 6.54
C ALA A 173 -9.93 -1.47 6.18
N VAL A 174 -9.04 -0.51 5.96
CA VAL A 174 -9.37 0.83 5.47
C VAL A 174 -9.04 0.89 3.98
N SER A 175 -9.98 1.35 3.17
CA SER A 175 -9.76 1.39 1.72
C SER A 175 -9.94 2.79 1.14
N VAL A 176 -9.20 3.05 0.06
CA VAL A 176 -9.31 4.26 -0.77
C VAL A 176 -9.54 3.81 -2.22
N PRO A 177 -10.61 4.24 -2.91
CA PRO A 177 -10.93 3.81 -4.28
C PRO A 177 -10.10 4.61 -5.32
N THR A 178 -8.79 4.65 -5.11
CA THR A 178 -7.84 5.42 -5.94
C THR A 178 -7.09 4.55 -6.96
N GLY A 179 -7.28 3.23 -6.88
CA GLY A 179 -6.75 2.24 -7.80
C GLY A 179 -7.81 1.66 -8.73
N PRO A 180 -7.64 0.39 -9.15
CA PRO A 180 -8.55 -0.24 -10.10
C PRO A 180 -9.91 -0.64 -9.52
N CYS A 181 -10.04 -0.74 -8.18
CA CYS A 181 -11.27 -1.14 -7.52
C CYS A 181 -12.07 0.09 -7.08
N ASP A 182 -13.36 0.10 -7.38
CA ASP A 182 -14.24 1.17 -6.91
C ASP A 182 -14.70 0.95 -5.44
N ALA A 183 -15.40 1.96 -4.90
CA ALA A 183 -15.83 1.94 -3.50
C ALA A 183 -16.85 0.82 -3.19
N GLU A 184 -17.66 0.40 -4.17
CA GLU A 184 -18.64 -0.68 -4.01
C GLU A 184 -17.93 -2.04 -3.97
N GLU A 185 -16.98 -2.26 -4.86
CA GLU A 185 -16.14 -3.45 -4.89
C GLU A 185 -15.35 -3.62 -3.60
N LEU A 186 -14.76 -2.53 -3.08
CA LEU A 186 -14.01 -2.54 -1.82
C LEU A 186 -14.91 -2.88 -0.62
N ARG A 187 -16.11 -2.30 -0.55
CA ARG A 187 -17.11 -2.65 0.49
C ARG A 187 -17.57 -4.10 0.35
N ALA A 188 -17.85 -4.56 -0.86
CA ALA A 188 -18.25 -5.95 -1.11
C ALA A 188 -17.15 -6.95 -0.72
N ALA A 189 -15.87 -6.58 -0.87
CA ALA A 189 -14.74 -7.37 -0.41
C ALA A 189 -14.60 -7.41 1.12
N GLY A 190 -15.32 -6.56 1.85
CA GLY A 190 -15.34 -6.49 3.31
C GLY A 190 -14.41 -5.44 3.90
N ALA A 191 -14.17 -4.32 3.20
CA ALA A 191 -13.52 -3.16 3.80
C ALA A 191 -14.38 -2.63 4.96
N ASP A 192 -13.76 -2.42 6.11
CA ASP A 192 -14.43 -1.89 7.30
C ASP A 192 -14.71 -0.39 7.15
N VAL A 193 -13.82 0.32 6.46
CA VAL A 193 -13.91 1.75 6.17
C VAL A 193 -13.51 1.99 4.71
N VAL A 194 -14.27 2.83 4.00
CA VAL A 194 -13.89 3.34 2.68
C VAL A 194 -13.86 4.85 2.74
N LEU A 195 -12.67 5.42 2.64
CA LEU A 195 -12.43 6.87 2.55
C LEU A 195 -12.53 7.30 1.08
N GLU A 196 -12.71 8.57 0.82
CA GLU A 196 -12.69 9.11 -0.55
C GLU A 196 -11.27 8.99 -1.16
N ASP A 197 -10.28 9.43 -0.41
CA ASP A 197 -8.84 9.28 -0.66
C ASP A 197 -8.05 9.48 0.65
N LEU A 198 -6.71 9.52 0.57
CA LEU A 198 -5.87 9.71 1.77
C LEU A 198 -5.94 11.13 2.37
N THR A 199 -6.53 12.12 1.70
CA THR A 199 -6.75 13.45 2.32
C THR A 199 -7.75 13.37 3.48
N ALA A 200 -8.64 12.39 3.45
CA ALA A 200 -9.59 12.13 4.55
C ALA A 200 -8.95 11.32 5.71
N PHE A 201 -7.81 10.68 5.50
CA PHE A 201 -7.19 9.80 6.48
C PHE A 201 -6.84 10.48 7.82
N PRO A 202 -6.23 11.68 7.86
CA PRO A 202 -5.85 12.30 9.14
C PRO A 202 -7.03 12.52 10.09
N ALA A 203 -8.16 13.03 9.58
CA ALA A 203 -9.36 13.27 10.37
C ALA A 203 -9.99 11.95 10.83
N TRP A 204 -10.07 10.96 9.94
CA TRP A 204 -10.54 9.63 10.30
C TRP A 204 -9.65 8.97 11.37
N TRP A 205 -8.33 9.07 11.24
CA TRP A 205 -7.36 8.50 12.18
C TRP A 205 -7.49 9.08 13.58
N GLU A 206 -7.68 10.40 13.68
CA GLU A 206 -7.93 11.09 14.95
C GLU A 206 -9.21 10.58 15.62
N ALA A 207 -10.31 10.49 14.87
CA ALA A 207 -11.61 10.00 15.38
C ALA A 207 -11.51 8.52 15.82
N TYR A 208 -10.85 7.66 15.03
CA TYR A 208 -10.64 6.25 15.34
C TYR A 208 -9.88 6.08 16.67
N ARG A 209 -8.80 6.82 16.86
CA ARG A 209 -8.01 6.76 18.09
C ARG A 209 -8.78 7.27 19.32
N ALA A 210 -9.58 8.31 19.14
CA ALA A 210 -10.43 8.84 20.21
C ALA A 210 -11.49 7.79 20.64
N GLY A 211 -12.05 7.04 19.70
CA GLY A 211 -12.94 5.92 19.96
C GLY A 211 -12.30 4.82 20.81
N LEU A 212 -11.11 4.38 20.42
CA LEU A 212 -10.35 3.37 21.17
C LEU A 212 -10.03 3.82 22.61
N ALA A 213 -9.69 5.10 22.79
CA ALA A 213 -9.43 5.66 24.12
C ALA A 213 -10.70 5.67 25.00
N ALA A 214 -11.86 5.95 24.43
CA ALA A 214 -13.13 5.95 25.13
C ALA A 214 -13.56 4.53 25.55
N GLU A 215 -13.41 3.53 24.67
CA GLU A 215 -13.71 2.12 24.98
C GLU A 215 -12.82 1.60 26.11
N SER A 216 -11.51 1.87 26.06
CA SER A 216 -10.59 1.47 27.13
C SER A 216 -10.90 2.13 28.47
N ALA A 217 -11.39 3.37 28.46
CA ALA A 217 -11.80 4.04 29.71
C ALA A 217 -13.09 3.45 30.28
N ALA A 218 -14.00 2.99 29.44
CA ALA A 218 -15.25 2.34 29.86
C ALA A 218 -15.01 0.95 30.47
N ASP A 219 -14.06 0.19 29.95
CA ASP A 219 -13.70 -1.15 30.46
C ASP A 219 -12.99 -1.13 31.82
N LEU A 220 -12.49 0.04 32.26
CA LEU A 220 -11.79 0.25 33.52
C LEU A 220 -12.67 0.84 34.62
N ALA A 221 -13.91 1.18 34.31
CA ALA A 221 -14.87 1.84 35.23
C ALA A 221 -15.87 0.85 35.79
#